data_352257d83c46865a4822500662abc5c3
#
_entry.id   352257d83c46865a4822500662abc5c3
#
_cell.length_a   1.000
_cell.length_b   1.000
_cell.length_c   1.000
_cell.angle_alpha   90.00
_cell.angle_beta   90.00
_cell.angle_gamma   90.00
#
_symmetry.space_group_name_H-M   'P 1'
#
loop_
_entity.id
_entity.type
_entity.pdbx_description
1 polymer ?
#
loop_
_entity_poly.entity_id
_entity_poly.type
_entity_poly.pdbx_seq_one_letter_code
_entity_poly.pdbx_strand_id
1 'polypeptide(L)'
;MLQSTLRDSGPIYYGYYLVGAAFVAQFISTGTYSYVLGSFMAPMVAELGWSRAEFTFTRTVGQMVMALVGIYIGSRVDAYGGRPIMLFGSLLLGLTLALTSQVESLGAWLLLNGVLVTIGCAMLGNLVVNVTLSKWFVERRGIVISIAAMGVSFGGVVLTPLATWMIDVA
;
A
#
# COMPACT_ATOMS: atom_id res chain seq x y z
N MET A 1 11.58 -16.17 31.77
CA MET A 1 12.88 -15.51 31.55
C MET A 1 13.93 -16.43 30.89
N LEU A 2 13.56 -17.61 30.39
CA LEU A 2 14.48 -18.63 29.83
C LEU A 2 14.20 -18.99 28.36
N GLN A 3 13.31 -18.26 27.66
CA GLN A 3 13.01 -18.50 26.24
C GLN A 3 13.61 -17.47 25.28
N SER A 4 14.29 -16.42 25.76
CA SER A 4 14.90 -15.38 24.95
C SER A 4 16.31 -15.72 24.45
N THR A 5 16.97 -16.75 25.00
CA THR A 5 18.38 -17.05 24.71
C THR A 5 18.65 -18.13 23.67
N LEU A 6 17.62 -18.78 23.11
CA LEU A 6 17.82 -19.89 22.16
C LEU A 6 17.50 -19.52 20.70
N ARG A 7 17.36 -18.23 20.36
CA ARG A 7 16.96 -17.82 19.01
C ARG A 7 18.04 -17.08 18.20
N ASP A 8 19.26 -17.03 18.70
CA ASP A 8 20.36 -16.23 18.11
C ASP A 8 21.41 -17.04 17.33
N SER A 9 21.10 -18.25 16.88
CA SER A 9 22.07 -19.10 16.17
C SER A 9 21.64 -19.47 14.73
N GLY A 10 21.00 -18.56 14.02
CA GLY A 10 20.79 -18.68 12.57
C GLY A 10 21.43 -17.51 11.82
N PRO A 11 21.94 -17.71 10.57
CA PRO A 11 22.74 -16.70 9.88
C PRO A 11 22.02 -15.37 9.60
N ILE A 12 20.70 -15.31 9.65
CA ILE A 12 19.92 -14.05 9.62
C ILE A 12 18.59 -14.29 10.34
N TYR A 13 18.29 -13.46 11.37
CA TYR A 13 17.01 -13.51 12.07
C TYR A 13 15.85 -13.26 11.09
N TYR A 14 14.91 -14.20 11.01
CA TYR A 14 13.76 -14.14 10.08
C TYR A 14 12.99 -12.82 10.12
N GLY A 15 13.00 -12.14 11.28
CA GLY A 15 12.40 -10.83 11.45
C GLY A 15 12.94 -9.76 10.48
N TYR A 16 14.23 -9.81 10.09
CA TYR A 16 14.80 -8.85 9.13
C TYR A 16 14.22 -9.00 7.72
N TYR A 17 13.92 -10.24 7.30
CA TYR A 17 13.19 -10.47 6.05
C TYR A 17 11.78 -9.88 6.10
N LEU A 18 11.14 -9.94 7.27
CA LEU A 18 9.83 -9.36 7.48
C LEU A 18 9.87 -7.82 7.38
N VAL A 19 10.92 -7.19 7.90
CA VAL A 19 11.13 -5.73 7.78
C VAL A 19 11.34 -5.33 6.33
N GLY A 20 12.16 -6.08 5.57
CA GLY A 20 12.35 -5.86 4.14
C GLY A 20 11.05 -5.99 3.34
N ALA A 21 10.27 -7.05 3.61
CA ALA A 21 8.96 -7.25 3.00
C ALA A 21 7.98 -6.11 3.35
N ALA A 22 8.00 -5.65 4.61
CA ALA A 22 7.19 -4.53 5.06
C ALA A 22 7.57 -3.21 4.38
N PHE A 23 8.88 -2.95 4.20
CA PHE A 23 9.38 -1.80 3.44
C PHE A 23 8.88 -1.83 2.00
N VAL A 24 9.00 -2.96 1.31
CA VAL A 24 8.53 -3.13 -0.08
C VAL A 24 7.01 -2.99 -0.17
N ALA A 25 6.26 -3.55 0.78
CA ALA A 25 4.81 -3.41 0.82
C ALA A 25 4.38 -1.94 0.98
N GLN A 26 5.04 -1.19 1.86
CA GLN A 26 4.81 0.25 2.05
C GLN A 26 5.22 1.08 0.82
N PHE A 27 6.37 0.75 0.22
CA PHE A 27 6.86 1.37 -1.00
C PHE A 27 5.82 1.24 -2.13
N ILE A 28 5.30 0.04 -2.37
CA ILE A 28 4.35 -0.22 -3.44
C ILE A 28 2.98 0.38 -3.11
N SER A 29 2.41 0.07 -1.94
CA SER A 29 1.02 0.44 -1.62
C SER A 29 0.84 1.96 -1.50
N THR A 30 1.61 2.59 -0.62
CA THR A 30 1.48 4.03 -0.38
C THR A 30 2.10 4.83 -1.51
N GLY A 31 3.20 4.33 -2.10
CA GLY A 31 3.82 4.92 -3.28
C GLY A 31 2.83 5.03 -4.45
N THR A 32 2.16 3.94 -4.78
CA THR A 32 1.16 3.92 -5.85
C THR A 32 -0.04 4.79 -5.50
N TYR A 33 -0.62 4.62 -4.33
CA TYR A 33 -1.85 5.33 -3.94
C TYR A 33 -1.65 6.84 -3.77
N SER A 34 -0.55 7.26 -3.15
CA SER A 34 -0.34 8.67 -2.79
C SER A 34 0.35 9.48 -3.88
N TYR A 35 1.28 8.88 -4.62
CA TYR A 35 2.17 9.60 -5.52
C TYR A 35 1.87 9.30 -6.99
N VAL A 36 1.78 8.05 -7.39
CA VAL A 36 1.58 7.68 -8.80
C VAL A 36 0.22 8.16 -9.31
N LEU A 37 -0.84 7.92 -8.54
CA LEU A 37 -2.20 8.41 -8.91
C LEU A 37 -2.26 9.93 -9.12
N GLY A 38 -1.48 10.69 -8.35
CA GLY A 38 -1.40 12.14 -8.50
C GLY A 38 -0.79 12.57 -9.84
N SER A 39 0.22 11.86 -10.33
CA SER A 39 0.89 12.15 -11.60
C SER A 39 -0.01 11.90 -12.81
N PHE A 40 -0.95 10.96 -12.72
CA PHE A 40 -1.91 10.67 -13.79
C PHE A 40 -3.08 11.67 -13.89
N MET A 41 -3.27 12.54 -12.90
CA MET A 41 -4.38 13.48 -12.90
C MET A 41 -4.38 14.41 -14.11
N ALA A 42 -3.23 14.98 -14.46
CA ALA A 42 -3.12 15.95 -15.55
C ALA A 42 -3.42 15.34 -16.93
N PRO A 43 -2.79 14.22 -17.34
CA PRO A 43 -3.08 13.57 -18.61
C PRO A 43 -4.53 13.04 -18.68
N MET A 44 -5.06 12.44 -17.64
CA MET A 44 -6.42 11.90 -17.64
C MET A 44 -7.49 12.99 -17.76
N VAL A 45 -7.30 14.14 -17.11
CA VAL A 45 -8.19 15.29 -17.27
C VAL A 45 -8.14 15.83 -18.70
N ALA A 46 -6.96 15.83 -19.33
CA ALA A 46 -6.80 16.32 -20.70
C ALA A 46 -7.39 15.37 -21.77
N GLU A 47 -7.19 14.05 -21.61
CA GLU A 47 -7.60 13.05 -22.59
C GLU A 47 -9.06 12.64 -22.45
N LEU A 48 -9.55 12.42 -21.22
CA LEU A 48 -10.90 11.92 -20.96
C LEU A 48 -11.92 13.05 -20.72
N GLY A 49 -11.47 14.30 -20.68
CA GLY A 49 -12.34 15.46 -20.47
C GLY A 49 -12.95 15.53 -19.05
N TRP A 50 -12.40 14.78 -18.11
CA TRP A 50 -12.89 14.78 -16.73
C TRP A 50 -12.51 16.08 -16.00
N SER A 51 -13.35 16.49 -15.06
CA SER A 51 -13.01 17.61 -14.18
C SER A 51 -12.03 17.18 -13.09
N ARG A 52 -11.19 18.11 -12.63
CA ARG A 52 -10.33 17.88 -11.45
C ARG A 52 -11.14 17.51 -10.22
N ALA A 53 -12.37 17.99 -10.11
CA ALA A 53 -13.27 17.69 -9.02
C ALA A 53 -13.70 16.21 -9.02
N GLU A 54 -14.03 15.64 -10.18
CA GLU A 54 -14.40 14.23 -10.33
C GLU A 54 -13.24 13.29 -9.98
N PHE A 55 -12.02 13.64 -10.44
CA PHE A 55 -10.83 12.88 -10.08
C PHE A 55 -10.55 12.91 -8.55
N THR A 56 -10.65 14.09 -7.94
CA THR A 56 -10.45 14.28 -6.50
C THR A 56 -11.57 13.61 -5.68
N PHE A 57 -12.80 13.60 -6.19
CA PHE A 57 -13.93 12.89 -5.57
C PHE A 57 -13.66 11.40 -5.43
N THR A 58 -13.08 10.76 -6.46
CA THR A 58 -12.66 9.36 -6.40
C THR A 58 -11.69 9.11 -5.22
N ARG A 59 -10.76 10.03 -4.99
CA ARG A 59 -9.83 9.95 -3.87
C ARG A 59 -10.53 10.11 -2.52
N THR A 60 -11.52 10.99 -2.43
CA THR A 60 -12.33 11.18 -1.21
C THR A 60 -13.12 9.91 -0.88
N VAL A 61 -13.73 9.29 -1.88
CA VAL A 61 -14.43 7.99 -1.72
C VAL A 61 -13.43 6.93 -1.23
N GLY A 62 -12.23 6.87 -1.83
CA GLY A 62 -11.17 5.97 -1.39
C GLY A 62 -10.79 6.16 0.08
N GLN A 63 -10.67 7.38 0.55
CA GLN A 63 -10.38 7.67 1.97
C GLN A 63 -11.49 7.16 2.91
N MET A 64 -12.75 7.30 2.53
CA MET A 64 -13.88 6.75 3.29
C MET A 64 -13.85 5.22 3.32
N VAL A 65 -13.61 4.59 2.16
CA VAL A 65 -13.44 3.14 2.06
C VAL A 65 -12.27 2.67 2.91
N MET A 66 -11.12 3.35 2.86
CA MET A 66 -9.95 3.02 3.66
C MET A 66 -10.24 3.05 5.16
N ALA A 67 -11.01 4.04 5.63
CA ALA A 67 -11.41 4.14 7.04
C ALA A 67 -12.30 2.97 7.48
N LEU A 68 -13.31 2.64 6.68
CA LEU A 68 -14.23 1.52 6.97
C LEU A 68 -13.53 0.16 6.93
N VAL A 69 -12.74 -0.06 5.88
CA VAL A 69 -11.98 -1.30 5.68
C VAL A 69 -10.89 -1.45 6.73
N GLY A 70 -10.28 -0.35 7.18
CA GLY A 70 -9.28 -0.34 8.25
C GLY A 70 -9.79 -0.94 9.56
N ILE A 71 -11.02 -0.62 9.96
CA ILE A 71 -11.68 -1.19 11.15
C ILE A 71 -11.83 -2.71 11.00
N TYR A 72 -12.25 -3.17 9.83
CA TYR A 72 -12.45 -4.59 9.54
C TYR A 72 -11.13 -5.36 9.44
N ILE A 73 -10.12 -4.78 8.76
CA ILE A 73 -8.81 -5.39 8.60
C ILE A 73 -8.08 -5.49 9.95
N GLY A 74 -8.19 -4.48 10.82
CA GLY A 74 -7.55 -4.48 12.14
C GLY A 74 -7.88 -5.74 12.93
N SER A 75 -9.16 -6.08 13.06
CA SER A 75 -9.62 -7.28 13.76
C SER A 75 -9.15 -8.58 13.08
N ARG A 76 -9.05 -8.59 11.76
CA ARG A 76 -8.60 -9.76 10.99
C ARG A 76 -7.09 -9.99 11.10
N VAL A 77 -6.30 -8.93 11.12
CA VAL A 77 -4.83 -9.01 11.36
C VAL A 77 -4.54 -9.56 12.74
N ASP A 78 -5.37 -9.23 13.72
CA ASP A 78 -5.22 -9.76 15.08
C ASP A 78 -5.53 -11.25 15.15
N ALA A 79 -6.56 -11.71 14.46
CA ALA A 79 -7.02 -13.09 14.47
C ALA A 79 -6.16 -14.03 13.59
N TYR A 80 -5.87 -13.63 12.37
CA TYR A 80 -5.23 -14.49 11.35
C TYR A 80 -3.77 -14.14 11.06
N GLY A 81 -3.27 -13.01 11.60
CA GLY A 81 -1.95 -12.48 11.30
C GLY A 81 -1.90 -11.67 10.00
N GLY A 82 -0.80 -10.93 9.80
CA GLY A 82 -0.65 -10.04 8.65
C GLY A 82 -0.37 -10.73 7.32
N ARG A 83 0.26 -11.92 7.31
CA ARG A 83 0.70 -12.61 6.09
C ARG A 83 -0.41 -12.88 5.07
N PRO A 84 -1.51 -13.60 5.43
CA PRO A 84 -2.55 -13.91 4.46
C PRO A 84 -3.25 -12.64 3.94
N ILE A 85 -3.38 -11.62 4.80
CA ILE A 85 -3.98 -10.33 4.44
C ILE A 85 -3.11 -9.58 3.44
N MET A 86 -1.79 -9.53 3.66
CA MET A 86 -0.85 -8.88 2.75
C MET A 86 -0.76 -9.61 1.41
N LEU A 87 -0.78 -10.95 1.39
CA LEU A 87 -0.78 -11.72 0.15
C LEU A 87 -2.06 -11.48 -0.66
N PHE A 88 -3.21 -11.50 -0.02
CA PHE A 88 -4.47 -11.20 -0.69
C PHE A 88 -4.52 -9.74 -1.17
N GLY A 89 -4.04 -8.80 -0.35
CA GLY A 89 -3.93 -7.38 -0.71
C GLY A 89 -3.02 -7.14 -1.91
N SER A 90 -1.88 -7.81 -2.01
CA SER A 90 -0.96 -7.68 -3.14
C SER A 90 -1.55 -8.23 -4.44
N LEU A 91 -2.23 -9.37 -4.38
CA LEU A 91 -2.93 -9.95 -5.52
C LEU A 91 -4.06 -9.02 -6.00
N LEU A 92 -4.88 -8.54 -5.07
CA LEU A 92 -5.98 -7.62 -5.36
C LEU A 92 -5.46 -6.32 -5.99
N LEU A 93 -4.41 -5.73 -5.41
CA LEU A 93 -3.81 -4.49 -5.92
C LEU A 93 -3.25 -4.68 -7.33
N GLY A 94 -2.48 -5.74 -7.56
CA GLY A 94 -1.89 -6.03 -8.86
C GLY A 94 -2.96 -6.27 -9.94
N LEU A 95 -3.99 -7.07 -9.63
CA LEU A 95 -5.09 -7.33 -10.56
C LEU A 95 -5.87 -6.05 -10.88
N THR A 96 -6.16 -5.24 -9.86
CA THR A 96 -6.93 -4.00 -10.05
C THR A 96 -6.15 -2.98 -10.86
N LEU A 97 -4.82 -2.84 -10.63
CA LEU A 97 -3.98 -1.97 -11.43
C LEU A 97 -3.91 -2.41 -12.90
N ALA A 98 -3.84 -3.72 -13.15
CA ALA A 98 -3.91 -4.25 -14.52
C ALA A 98 -5.26 -3.94 -15.19
N LEU A 99 -6.38 -4.02 -14.47
CA LEU A 99 -7.69 -3.66 -14.99
C LEU A 99 -7.87 -2.15 -15.19
N THR A 100 -7.17 -1.34 -14.43
CA THR A 100 -7.22 0.14 -14.56
C THR A 100 -6.70 0.61 -15.92
N SER A 101 -5.83 -0.16 -16.59
CA SER A 101 -5.33 0.19 -17.93
C SER A 101 -6.40 0.19 -19.03
N GLN A 102 -7.58 -0.38 -18.79
CA GLN A 102 -8.68 -0.50 -19.76
C GLN A 102 -9.87 0.40 -19.39
N VAL A 103 -9.67 1.36 -18.50
CA VAL A 103 -10.76 2.19 -17.98
C VAL A 103 -10.99 3.40 -18.88
N GLU A 104 -12.19 3.48 -19.46
CA GLU A 104 -12.66 4.61 -20.27
C GLU A 104 -13.77 5.41 -19.57
N SER A 105 -14.41 4.86 -18.52
CA SER A 105 -15.54 5.51 -17.86
C SER A 105 -15.23 5.94 -16.43
N LEU A 106 -15.76 7.10 -16.02
CA LEU A 106 -15.61 7.63 -14.67
C LEU A 106 -16.13 6.66 -13.59
N GLY A 107 -17.23 5.95 -13.88
CA GLY A 107 -17.80 4.96 -12.94
C GLY A 107 -16.88 3.78 -12.71
N ALA A 108 -16.25 3.23 -13.77
CA ALA A 108 -15.26 2.17 -13.66
C ALA A 108 -14.01 2.66 -12.94
N TRP A 109 -13.54 3.87 -13.21
CA TRP A 109 -12.44 4.52 -12.51
C TRP A 109 -12.69 4.62 -11.02
N LEU A 110 -13.86 5.12 -10.62
CA LEU A 110 -14.25 5.27 -9.22
C LEU A 110 -14.31 3.91 -8.50
N LEU A 111 -14.85 2.90 -9.13
CA LEU A 111 -14.94 1.55 -8.57
C LEU A 111 -13.55 0.91 -8.45
N LEU A 112 -12.73 0.97 -9.48
CA LEU A 112 -11.41 0.36 -9.46
C LEU A 112 -10.46 1.12 -8.52
N ASN A 113 -10.29 2.43 -8.71
CA ASN A 113 -9.33 3.21 -7.95
C ASN A 113 -9.88 3.70 -6.60
N GLY A 114 -11.15 4.10 -6.53
CA GLY A 114 -11.78 4.54 -5.29
C GLY A 114 -12.04 3.40 -4.32
N VAL A 115 -12.36 2.19 -4.81
CA VAL A 115 -12.71 1.06 -3.93
C VAL A 115 -11.65 -0.02 -3.93
N LEU A 116 -11.40 -0.68 -5.06
CA LEU A 116 -10.57 -1.90 -5.10
C LEU A 116 -9.08 -1.61 -4.86
N VAL A 117 -8.49 -0.62 -5.51
CA VAL A 117 -7.09 -0.20 -5.24
C VAL A 117 -6.95 0.21 -3.78
N THR A 118 -7.91 0.96 -3.27
CA THR A 118 -7.89 1.41 -1.87
C THR A 118 -7.94 0.25 -0.88
N ILE A 119 -8.76 -0.77 -1.12
CA ILE A 119 -8.81 -1.99 -0.29
C ILE A 119 -7.47 -2.72 -0.35
N GLY A 120 -6.90 -2.91 -1.55
CA GLY A 120 -5.58 -3.53 -1.72
C GLY A 120 -4.48 -2.76 -0.98
N CYS A 121 -4.47 -1.43 -1.11
CA CYS A 121 -3.53 -0.56 -0.39
C CYS A 121 -3.75 -0.58 1.13
N ALA A 122 -4.98 -0.66 1.62
CA ALA A 122 -5.25 -0.79 3.04
C ALA A 122 -4.72 -2.10 3.63
N MET A 123 -4.80 -3.20 2.86
CA MET A 123 -4.29 -4.52 3.25
C MET A 123 -2.75 -4.60 3.27
N LEU A 124 -2.07 -3.79 2.48
CA LEU A 124 -0.60 -3.69 2.44
C LEU A 124 -0.06 -2.52 3.27
N GLY A 125 -0.94 -1.63 3.72
CA GLY A 125 -0.60 -0.34 4.29
C GLY A 125 -0.10 -0.37 5.73
N ASN A 126 0.11 0.82 6.26
CA ASN A 126 0.69 1.07 7.58
C ASN A 126 0.03 0.27 8.72
N LEU A 127 -1.29 0.09 8.70
CA LEU A 127 -2.01 -0.59 9.77
C LEU A 127 -1.55 -2.06 9.87
N VAL A 128 -1.59 -2.80 8.76
CA VAL A 128 -1.23 -4.22 8.73
C VAL A 128 0.26 -4.42 9.02
N VAL A 129 1.10 -3.58 8.43
CA VAL A 129 2.56 -3.60 8.61
C VAL A 129 2.92 -3.34 10.07
N ASN A 130 2.40 -2.27 10.67
CA ASN A 130 2.72 -1.88 12.04
C ASN A 130 2.25 -2.92 13.05
N VAL A 131 1.04 -3.47 12.92
CA VAL A 131 0.55 -4.54 13.79
C VAL A 131 1.40 -5.80 13.64
N THR A 132 1.76 -6.17 12.41
CA THR A 132 2.57 -7.36 12.15
C THR A 132 3.97 -7.21 12.74
N LEU A 133 4.65 -6.08 12.49
CA LEU A 133 5.99 -5.82 13.00
C LEU A 133 6.02 -5.71 14.53
N SER A 134 5.02 -5.07 15.14
CA SER A 134 4.96 -4.92 16.60
C SER A 134 4.76 -6.24 17.33
N LYS A 135 4.15 -7.26 16.71
CA LYS A 135 4.03 -8.62 17.25
C LYS A 135 5.36 -9.39 17.21
N TRP A 136 6.22 -9.09 16.24
CA TRP A 136 7.52 -9.76 16.07
C TRP A 136 8.65 -9.08 16.84
N PHE A 137 8.61 -7.77 16.99
CA PHE A 137 9.64 -6.97 17.64
C PHE A 137 9.09 -6.21 18.85
N VAL A 138 9.28 -6.77 20.05
CA VAL A 138 8.79 -6.14 21.29
C VAL A 138 9.73 -5.02 21.75
N GLU A 139 11.03 -5.27 21.78
CA GLU A 139 12.01 -4.31 22.32
C GLU A 139 12.42 -3.21 21.33
N ARG A 140 12.47 -3.53 20.02
CA ARG A 140 12.96 -2.62 18.98
C ARG A 140 11.85 -2.22 17.99
N ARG A 141 10.58 -2.32 18.40
CA ARG A 141 9.42 -2.05 17.54
C ARG A 141 9.45 -0.68 16.87
N GLY A 142 9.90 0.38 17.60
CA GLY A 142 9.97 1.73 17.04
C GLY A 142 10.93 1.83 15.84
N ILE A 143 12.14 1.30 15.97
CA ILE A 143 13.15 1.31 14.91
C ILE A 143 12.66 0.52 13.68
N VAL A 144 12.10 -0.66 13.91
CA VAL A 144 11.64 -1.54 12.83
C VAL A 144 10.46 -0.92 12.05
N ILE A 145 9.51 -0.31 12.76
CA ILE A 145 8.39 0.41 12.15
C ILE A 145 8.90 1.63 11.38
N SER A 146 9.87 2.37 11.91
CA SER A 146 10.46 3.52 11.21
C SER A 146 11.16 3.12 9.91
N ILE A 147 11.90 2.01 9.91
CA ILE A 147 12.55 1.48 8.70
C ILE A 147 11.48 1.08 7.67
N ALA A 148 10.42 0.40 8.07
CA ALA A 148 9.33 0.06 7.16
C ALA A 148 8.64 1.32 6.62
N ALA A 149 8.41 2.35 7.44
CA ALA A 149 7.80 3.60 7.05
C ALA A 149 8.66 4.43 6.07
N MET A 150 10.00 4.27 6.08
CA MET A 150 10.87 4.85 5.04
C MET A 150 10.49 4.39 3.64
N GLY A 151 9.91 3.20 3.48
CA GLY A 151 9.38 2.72 2.21
C GLY A 151 8.37 3.67 1.57
N VAL A 152 7.53 4.33 2.37
CA VAL A 152 6.56 5.32 1.90
C VAL A 152 7.25 6.50 1.21
N SER A 153 8.22 7.12 1.90
CA SER A 153 8.95 8.28 1.37
C SER A 153 9.80 7.90 0.15
N PHE A 154 10.43 6.73 0.20
CA PHE A 154 11.20 6.21 -0.92
C PHE A 154 10.31 5.93 -2.14
N GLY A 155 9.07 5.48 -1.92
CA GLY A 155 8.04 5.36 -2.96
C GLY A 155 7.77 6.67 -3.68
N GLY A 156 7.64 7.78 -2.95
CA GLY A 156 7.47 9.11 -3.53
C GLY A 156 8.66 9.54 -4.38
N VAL A 157 9.87 9.34 -3.87
CA VAL A 157 11.11 9.75 -4.56
C VAL A 157 11.38 8.95 -5.84
N VAL A 158 11.03 7.67 -5.87
CA VAL A 158 11.31 6.77 -7.01
C VAL A 158 10.14 6.66 -7.96
N LEU A 159 8.94 6.40 -7.45
CA LEU A 159 7.78 6.12 -8.31
C LEU A 159 7.22 7.37 -8.98
N THR A 160 7.34 8.55 -8.37
CA THR A 160 6.83 9.79 -9.00
C THR A 160 7.60 10.13 -10.28
N PRO A 161 8.95 10.26 -10.27
CA PRO A 161 9.68 10.54 -11.50
C PRO A 161 9.56 9.41 -12.52
N LEU A 162 9.49 8.15 -12.06
CA LEU A 162 9.27 7.02 -12.95
C LEU A 162 7.93 7.10 -13.66
N ALA A 163 6.85 7.42 -12.93
CA ALA A 163 5.51 7.58 -13.51
C ALA A 163 5.48 8.75 -14.49
N THR A 164 6.08 9.89 -14.14
CA THR A 164 6.15 11.05 -15.03
C THR A 164 6.93 10.72 -16.29
N TRP A 165 8.09 10.08 -16.16
CA TRP A 165 8.89 9.65 -17.32
C TRP A 165 8.12 8.70 -18.24
N MET A 166 7.36 7.76 -17.67
CA MET A 166 6.52 6.84 -18.46
C MET A 166 5.41 7.57 -19.20
N ILE A 167 4.82 8.60 -18.60
CA ILE A 167 3.77 9.43 -19.23
C ILE A 167 4.36 10.27 -20.37
N ASP A 168 5.58 10.81 -20.19
CA ASP A 168 6.21 11.67 -21.21
C ASP A 168 6.71 10.87 -22.44
N VAL A 169 6.94 9.56 -22.30
CA VAL A 169 7.43 8.67 -23.36
C VAL A 169 6.30 7.91 -24.07
N ALA A 170 5.12 7.82 -23.47
CA ALA A 170 3.96 7.10 -24.04
C ALA A 170 3.15 7.97 -24.98
#